data_445160ad05904de0f24fc9306d6fc45e
#
_entry.id   445160ad05904de0f24fc9306d6fc45e
#
_cell.length_a   1.000
_cell.length_b   1.000
_cell.length_c   1.000
_cell.angle_alpha   90.00
_cell.angle_beta   90.00
_cell.angle_gamma   90.00
#
_symmetry.space_group_name_H-M   'P 1'
#
loop_
_entity.id
_entity.type
_entity.pdbx_description
1 polymer ?
#
loop_
_entity_poly.entity_id
_entity_poly.type
_entity_poly.pdbx_seq_one_letter_code
_entity_poly.pdbx_strand_id
1 'polypeptide(L)'
;DYIVTDLEGNITSYTDRNTAKQLGKFDTTAFYGPKVITTMDNTIQAGLADAIVGMKVGGHKKVIIPSWLMTYSVYDTPEEYLNTSSSYSDAIYDITITDFTEDISKYEIERIGKYLAEHKEEYGNMSVADSLQYGFYYKELVPPADTTSFPTDTSIYINYTGRLLNGLVFDTTDERTAKNHNIYSSSRSYEPVK
;
A
#
# COMPACT_ATOMS: atom_id res chain seq x y z
N ASP A 1 11.64 2.68 -0.88
CA ASP A 1 11.95 2.06 0.44
C ASP A 1 12.55 3.07 1.38
N TYR A 2 12.31 2.90 2.68
CA TYR A 2 12.93 3.75 3.70
C TYR A 2 13.06 3.07 5.06
N ILE A 3 14.00 3.57 5.85
CA ILE A 3 14.10 3.37 7.30
C ILE A 3 14.10 4.75 7.95
N VAL A 4 13.33 4.94 9.02
CA VAL A 4 13.27 6.18 9.79
C VAL A 4 13.76 5.93 11.20
N THR A 5 14.65 6.77 11.68
CA THR A 5 15.09 6.78 13.07
C THR A 5 14.83 8.14 13.72
N ASP A 6 14.71 8.14 15.04
CA ASP A 6 14.87 9.36 15.84
C ASP A 6 16.35 9.79 15.92
N LEU A 7 16.64 10.90 16.59
CA LEU A 7 18.01 11.40 16.77
C LEU A 7 18.85 10.52 17.71
N GLU A 8 18.22 9.71 18.55
CA GLU A 8 18.84 8.72 19.42
C GLU A 8 19.20 7.42 18.69
N GLY A 9 18.75 7.27 17.43
CA GLY A 9 19.03 6.11 16.58
C GLY A 9 18.00 4.98 16.71
N ASN A 10 16.89 5.17 17.42
CA ASN A 10 15.84 4.18 17.50
C ASN A 10 15.03 4.16 16.20
N ILE A 11 14.78 2.98 15.63
CA ILE A 11 13.99 2.82 14.42
C ILE A 11 12.50 3.04 14.78
N THR A 12 11.88 4.05 14.15
CA THR A 12 10.49 4.45 14.37
C THR A 12 9.56 3.99 13.24
N SER A 13 10.08 3.86 12.00
CA SER A 13 9.32 3.36 10.84
C SER A 13 10.26 2.71 9.82
N TYR A 14 9.74 1.78 9.04
CA TYR A 14 10.50 1.07 8.02
C TYR A 14 9.59 0.40 6.99
N THR A 15 10.11 0.16 5.80
CA THR A 15 9.45 -0.62 4.75
C THR A 15 10.08 -1.99 4.54
N ASP A 16 11.26 -2.23 5.12
CA ASP A 16 12.05 -3.45 4.91
C ASP A 16 11.64 -4.59 5.85
N ARG A 17 11.45 -5.77 5.27
CA ARG A 17 11.09 -7.01 5.97
C ARG A 17 12.18 -7.49 6.95
N ASN A 18 13.44 -7.34 6.56
CA ASN A 18 14.55 -7.80 7.40
C ASN A 18 14.69 -6.92 8.63
N THR A 19 14.49 -5.62 8.49
CA THR A 19 14.42 -4.68 9.62
C THR A 19 13.32 -5.08 10.61
N ALA A 20 12.13 -5.44 10.12
CA ALA A 20 11.04 -5.94 10.98
C ALA A 20 11.46 -7.18 11.78
N LYS A 21 12.14 -8.13 11.13
CA LYS A 21 12.65 -9.34 11.79
C LYS A 21 13.72 -9.04 12.83
N GLN A 22 14.68 -8.17 12.49
CA GLN A 22 15.75 -7.77 13.41
C GLN A 22 15.22 -7.09 14.67
N LEU A 23 14.15 -6.31 14.53
CA LEU A 23 13.47 -5.66 15.65
C LEU A 23 12.53 -6.60 16.44
N GLY A 24 12.35 -7.84 16.01
CA GLY A 24 11.36 -8.75 16.59
C GLY A 24 9.89 -8.31 16.37
N LYS A 25 9.66 -7.45 15.39
CA LYS A 25 8.35 -6.86 15.04
C LYS A 25 7.80 -7.38 13.71
N PHE A 26 8.33 -8.50 13.23
CA PHE A 26 7.85 -9.09 11.98
C PHE A 26 6.42 -9.59 12.14
N ASP A 27 5.53 -9.09 11.28
CA ASP A 27 4.13 -9.48 11.20
C ASP A 27 3.87 -10.15 9.84
N THR A 28 3.35 -11.38 9.86
CA THR A 28 3.01 -12.13 8.64
C THR A 28 1.84 -11.54 7.87
N THR A 29 1.07 -10.67 8.49
CA THR A 29 -0.10 -9.99 7.89
C THR A 29 0.23 -8.60 7.35
N ALA A 30 1.44 -8.08 7.65
CA ALA A 30 1.88 -6.78 7.16
C ALA A 30 2.55 -6.88 5.79
N PHE A 31 2.33 -5.86 4.97
CA PHE A 31 3.08 -5.69 3.72
C PHE A 31 4.43 -5.04 3.99
N TYR A 32 5.50 -5.65 3.48
CA TYR A 32 6.86 -5.11 3.48
C TYR A 32 7.32 -4.92 2.03
N GLY A 33 7.75 -3.73 1.71
CA GLY A 33 8.23 -3.36 0.38
C GLY A 33 8.04 -1.87 0.11
N PRO A 34 8.41 -1.42 -1.09
CA PRO A 34 8.33 -0.02 -1.46
C PRO A 34 6.92 0.55 -1.28
N LYS A 35 6.84 1.73 -0.68
CA LYS A 35 5.61 2.51 -0.63
C LYS A 35 5.54 3.47 -1.81
N VAL A 36 4.37 3.54 -2.44
CA VAL A 36 4.08 4.59 -3.42
C VAL A 36 3.83 5.89 -2.66
N ILE A 37 4.55 6.93 -3.04
CA ILE A 37 4.46 8.27 -2.48
C ILE A 37 4.21 9.23 -3.64
N THR A 38 3.21 10.10 -3.52
CA THR A 38 3.01 11.22 -4.45
C THR A 38 3.57 12.50 -3.84
N THR A 39 4.26 13.30 -4.64
CA THR A 39 4.78 14.61 -4.24
C THR A 39 3.81 15.75 -4.55
N MET A 40 2.65 15.44 -5.16
CA MET A 40 1.72 16.45 -5.67
C MET A 40 0.70 16.94 -4.63
N ASP A 41 0.53 16.23 -3.53
CA ASP A 41 -0.48 16.54 -2.52
C ASP A 41 0.14 16.56 -1.12
N ASN A 42 -0.55 17.20 -0.17
CA ASN A 42 -0.20 17.17 1.26
C ASN A 42 -0.40 15.76 1.87
N THR A 43 -0.02 14.73 1.12
CA THR A 43 -0.12 13.30 1.53
C THR A 43 1.15 12.81 2.20
N ILE A 44 2.24 13.57 2.09
CA ILE A 44 3.51 13.31 2.77
C ILE A 44 3.99 14.56 3.49
N GLN A 45 4.87 14.37 4.46
CA GLN A 45 5.49 15.49 5.17
C GLN A 45 6.30 16.36 4.23
N ALA A 46 6.26 17.69 4.46
CA ALA A 46 6.91 18.69 3.61
C ALA A 46 8.42 18.41 3.42
N GLY A 47 9.12 18.12 4.52
CA GLY A 47 10.57 17.82 4.45
C GLY A 47 10.89 16.51 3.73
N LEU A 48 9.99 15.51 3.76
CA LEU A 48 10.16 14.28 2.98
C LEU A 48 9.95 14.56 1.48
N ALA A 49 8.95 15.38 1.13
CA ALA A 49 8.74 15.80 -0.25
C ALA A 49 10.01 16.49 -0.82
N ASP A 50 10.57 17.44 -0.08
CA ASP A 50 11.80 18.15 -0.47
C ASP A 50 13.00 17.18 -0.57
N ALA A 51 13.11 16.23 0.36
CA ALA A 51 14.21 15.28 0.38
C ALA A 51 14.27 14.38 -0.86
N ILE A 52 13.11 13.97 -1.41
CA ILE A 52 13.04 13.07 -2.57
C ILE A 52 13.11 13.79 -3.91
N VAL A 53 12.85 15.09 -3.96
CA VAL A 53 12.97 15.86 -5.20
C VAL A 53 14.39 15.76 -5.77
N GLY A 54 14.48 15.50 -7.08
CA GLY A 54 15.75 15.34 -7.80
C GLY A 54 16.46 14.00 -7.56
N MET A 55 15.96 13.10 -6.71
CA MET A 55 16.49 11.74 -6.62
C MET A 55 16.19 10.95 -7.88
N LYS A 56 17.05 9.99 -8.19
CA LYS A 56 16.90 9.07 -9.34
C LYS A 56 16.62 7.65 -8.85
N VAL A 57 16.03 6.83 -9.72
CA VAL A 57 15.87 5.39 -9.44
C VAL A 57 17.23 4.76 -9.12
N GLY A 58 17.26 3.93 -8.05
CA GLY A 58 18.49 3.38 -7.48
C GLY A 58 19.25 4.36 -6.57
N GLY A 59 18.85 5.64 -6.53
CA GLY A 59 19.46 6.63 -5.63
C GLY A 59 19.14 6.35 -4.17
N HIS A 60 20.14 6.49 -3.32
CA HIS A 60 20.07 6.34 -1.87
C HIS A 60 20.47 7.66 -1.21
N LYS A 61 19.71 8.12 -0.22
CA LYS A 61 19.98 9.36 0.50
C LYS A 61 19.62 9.21 1.98
N LYS A 62 20.48 9.72 2.83
CA LYS A 62 20.16 9.90 4.25
C LYS A 62 19.95 11.39 4.52
N VAL A 63 18.83 11.75 5.14
CA VAL A 63 18.46 13.14 5.44
C VAL A 63 17.99 13.25 6.88
N ILE A 64 18.30 14.40 7.50
CA ILE A 64 17.76 14.78 8.80
C ILE A 64 16.69 15.81 8.52
N ILE A 65 15.46 15.54 8.95
CA ILE A 65 14.31 16.40 8.74
C ILE A 65 13.88 16.95 10.11
N PRO A 66 13.95 18.27 10.31
CA PRO A 66 13.53 18.88 11.56
C PRO A 66 12.01 18.79 11.75
N SER A 67 11.57 18.83 13.00
CA SER A 67 10.17 18.61 13.41
C SER A 67 9.17 19.51 12.68
N TRP A 68 9.52 20.74 12.39
CA TRP A 68 8.64 21.68 11.69
C TRP A 68 8.41 21.33 10.21
N LEU A 69 9.29 20.55 9.59
CA LEU A 69 9.13 19.96 8.25
C LEU A 69 8.56 18.53 8.28
N MET A 70 8.39 17.93 9.45
CA MET A 70 7.73 16.63 9.62
C MET A 70 6.20 16.73 9.66
N THR A 71 5.65 17.84 9.21
CA THR A 71 4.21 18.11 9.14
C THR A 71 3.68 17.92 7.72
N TYR A 72 2.36 17.72 7.63
CA TYR A 72 1.65 17.76 6.35
C TYR A 72 1.25 19.18 5.92
N SER A 73 1.38 20.13 6.83
CA SER A 73 1.22 21.56 6.56
C SER A 73 2.57 22.17 6.22
N VAL A 74 2.58 23.10 5.30
CA VAL A 74 3.78 23.89 4.97
C VAL A 74 3.78 25.12 5.86
N TYR A 75 4.91 25.37 6.52
CA TYR A 75 5.19 26.59 7.30
C TYR A 75 6.35 27.31 6.64
N ASP A 76 6.23 28.61 6.51
CA ASP A 76 7.30 29.43 5.92
C ASP A 76 8.50 29.59 6.86
N THR A 77 8.25 29.50 8.16
CA THR A 77 9.30 29.61 9.18
C THR A 77 9.09 28.63 10.34
N PRO A 78 10.17 28.24 11.05
CA PRO A 78 10.05 27.44 12.28
C PRO A 78 9.20 28.11 13.35
N GLU A 79 9.22 29.42 13.43
CA GLU A 79 8.45 30.21 14.42
C GLU A 79 6.94 30.06 14.20
N GLU A 80 6.48 29.98 12.96
CA GLU A 80 5.06 29.71 12.67
C GLU A 80 4.64 28.36 13.20
N TYR A 81 5.47 27.33 13.00
CA TYR A 81 5.23 25.99 13.55
C TYR A 81 5.18 26.00 15.09
N LEU A 82 6.10 26.69 15.76
CA LEU A 82 6.17 26.77 17.22
C LEU A 82 4.94 27.42 17.84
N ASN A 83 4.20 28.24 17.08
CA ASN A 83 2.94 28.83 17.51
C ASN A 83 1.73 27.89 17.35
N THR A 84 1.93 26.68 16.82
CA THR A 84 0.88 25.67 16.71
C THR A 84 0.87 24.76 17.93
N SER A 85 -0.24 24.04 18.13
CA SER A 85 -0.31 22.95 19.13
C SER A 85 0.26 21.62 18.63
N SER A 86 0.80 21.58 17.41
CA SER A 86 1.35 20.37 16.81
C SER A 86 2.69 20.01 17.44
N SER A 87 2.86 18.74 17.76
CA SER A 87 4.10 18.20 18.33
C SER A 87 4.60 17.08 17.42
N TYR A 88 5.57 17.39 16.58
CA TYR A 88 6.31 16.41 15.79
C TYR A 88 7.75 16.33 16.30
N SER A 89 8.43 15.23 16.01
CA SER A 89 9.84 15.04 16.36
C SER A 89 10.70 15.12 15.11
N ASP A 90 11.96 15.53 15.31
CA ASP A 90 12.98 15.41 14.26
C ASP A 90 13.12 13.95 13.84
N ALA A 91 13.43 13.73 12.58
CA ALA A 91 13.57 12.37 12.04
C ALA A 91 14.76 12.26 11.08
N ILE A 92 15.40 11.11 11.10
CA ILE A 92 16.44 10.74 10.13
C ILE A 92 15.83 9.73 9.18
N TYR A 93 15.70 10.09 7.92
CA TYR A 93 15.26 9.20 6.86
C TYR A 93 16.46 8.64 6.09
N ASP A 94 16.48 7.34 5.93
CA ASP A 94 17.36 6.59 5.04
C ASP A 94 16.50 6.09 3.90
N ILE A 95 16.61 6.70 2.71
CA ILE A 95 15.65 6.57 1.62
C ILE A 95 16.32 5.97 0.38
N THR A 96 15.70 4.98 -0.23
CA THR A 96 16.07 4.46 -1.55
C THR A 96 14.88 4.60 -2.51
N ILE A 97 15.08 5.25 -3.65
CA ILE A 97 14.08 5.30 -4.72
C ILE A 97 14.22 4.03 -5.57
N THR A 98 13.21 3.19 -5.56
CA THR A 98 13.22 1.91 -6.28
C THR A 98 12.59 2.02 -7.67
N ASP A 99 11.66 2.94 -7.84
CA ASP A 99 10.98 3.19 -9.11
C ASP A 99 10.31 4.56 -9.10
N PHE A 100 9.88 5.07 -10.28
CA PHE A 100 9.06 6.28 -10.35
C PHE A 100 8.14 6.23 -11.56
N THR A 101 7.05 6.96 -11.51
CA THR A 101 6.14 7.14 -12.64
C THR A 101 5.53 8.54 -12.64
N GLU A 102 5.24 9.06 -13.82
CA GLU A 102 4.45 10.28 -14.00
C GLU A 102 2.96 9.99 -14.21
N ASP A 103 2.62 8.71 -14.43
CA ASP A 103 1.25 8.22 -14.63
C ASP A 103 1.02 6.97 -13.79
N ILE A 104 0.40 7.16 -12.63
CA ILE A 104 0.14 6.07 -11.68
C ILE A 104 -0.80 5.02 -12.26
N SER A 105 -1.80 5.41 -13.04
CA SER A 105 -2.76 4.47 -13.63
C SER A 105 -2.08 3.55 -14.63
N LYS A 106 -1.24 4.09 -15.50
CA LYS A 106 -0.44 3.30 -16.43
C LYS A 106 0.52 2.37 -15.71
N TYR A 107 1.21 2.88 -14.69
CA TYR A 107 2.12 2.09 -13.87
C TYR A 107 1.43 0.89 -13.21
N GLU A 108 0.25 1.09 -12.63
CA GLU A 108 -0.53 0.02 -12.00
C GLU A 108 -1.01 -1.02 -13.03
N ILE A 109 -1.50 -0.58 -14.19
CA ILE A 109 -1.90 -1.47 -15.29
C ILE A 109 -0.72 -2.33 -15.76
N GLU A 110 0.47 -1.74 -15.93
CA GLU A 110 1.68 -2.46 -16.35
C GLU A 110 2.11 -3.49 -15.28
N ARG A 111 2.03 -3.14 -13.99
CA ARG A 111 2.32 -4.06 -12.88
C ARG A 111 1.35 -5.24 -12.85
N ILE A 112 0.05 -5.00 -13.03
CA ILE A 112 -0.95 -6.06 -13.10
C ILE A 112 -0.71 -6.93 -14.34
N GLY A 113 -0.43 -6.32 -15.49
CA GLY A 113 -0.11 -7.05 -16.73
C GLY A 113 1.10 -7.99 -16.57
N LYS A 114 2.15 -7.53 -15.89
CA LYS A 114 3.32 -8.35 -15.57
C LYS A 114 2.95 -9.52 -14.65
N TYR A 115 2.20 -9.24 -13.57
CA TYR A 115 1.71 -10.28 -12.67
C TYR A 115 0.89 -11.35 -13.40
N LEU A 116 -0.04 -10.95 -14.26
CA LEU A 116 -0.87 -11.89 -15.03
C LEU A 116 -0.03 -12.74 -16.01
N ALA A 117 1.01 -12.15 -16.60
CA ALA A 117 1.93 -12.87 -17.49
C ALA A 117 2.75 -13.93 -16.72
N GLU A 118 3.17 -13.63 -15.49
CA GLU A 118 3.91 -14.54 -14.61
C GLU A 118 3.01 -15.65 -14.05
N HIS A 119 1.70 -15.42 -13.92
CA HIS A 119 0.71 -16.35 -13.37
C HIS A 119 -0.30 -16.85 -14.42
N LYS A 120 0.14 -17.01 -15.65
CA LYS A 120 -0.72 -17.35 -16.81
C LYS A 120 -1.46 -18.67 -16.63
N GLU A 121 -0.90 -19.63 -15.93
CA GLU A 121 -1.55 -20.93 -15.66
C GLU A 121 -2.78 -20.77 -14.77
N GLU A 122 -2.73 -19.86 -13.79
CA GLU A 122 -3.83 -19.60 -12.87
C GLU A 122 -4.91 -18.71 -13.49
N TYR A 123 -4.51 -17.60 -14.11
CA TYR A 123 -5.45 -16.58 -14.60
C TYR A 123 -5.83 -16.76 -16.07
N GLY A 124 -5.03 -17.47 -16.87
CA GLY A 124 -5.30 -17.69 -18.31
C GLY A 124 -5.25 -16.39 -19.11
N ASN A 125 -6.11 -16.31 -20.12
CA ASN A 125 -6.24 -15.10 -20.93
C ASN A 125 -7.35 -14.21 -20.33
N MET A 126 -7.00 -13.35 -19.40
CA MET A 126 -7.91 -12.30 -18.95
C MET A 126 -8.06 -11.22 -20.02
N SER A 127 -9.25 -10.64 -20.14
CA SER A 127 -9.52 -9.60 -21.12
C SER A 127 -8.81 -8.30 -20.73
N VAL A 128 -7.84 -7.89 -21.57
CA VAL A 128 -7.14 -6.61 -21.41
C VAL A 128 -8.03 -5.43 -21.82
N ALA A 129 -9.02 -5.66 -22.69
CA ALA A 129 -9.88 -4.60 -23.20
C ALA A 129 -10.74 -3.95 -22.09
N ASP A 130 -11.30 -4.76 -21.21
CA ASP A 130 -12.11 -4.25 -20.10
C ASP A 130 -11.27 -3.52 -19.04
N SER A 131 -10.00 -3.92 -18.87
CA SER A 131 -9.08 -3.31 -17.93
C SER A 131 -8.70 -1.87 -18.29
N LEU A 132 -8.55 -1.57 -19.58
CA LEU A 132 -8.21 -0.21 -20.05
C LEU A 132 -9.34 0.78 -19.80
N GLN A 133 -10.60 0.31 -19.80
CA GLN A 133 -11.76 1.15 -19.56
C GLN A 133 -12.10 1.31 -18.06
N TYR A 134 -11.96 0.22 -17.27
CA TYR A 134 -12.45 0.17 -15.90
C TYR A 134 -11.36 -0.01 -14.84
N GLY A 135 -10.11 -0.23 -15.23
CA GLY A 135 -8.97 -0.40 -14.33
C GLY A 135 -8.96 -1.71 -13.53
N PHE A 136 -9.77 -2.70 -13.93
CA PHE A 136 -9.79 -4.01 -13.28
C PHE A 136 -9.80 -5.16 -14.30
N TYR A 137 -9.35 -6.32 -13.85
CA TYR A 137 -9.33 -7.56 -14.62
C TYR A 137 -10.23 -8.58 -13.91
N TYR A 138 -10.98 -9.37 -14.68
CA TYR A 138 -11.80 -10.44 -14.11
C TYR A 138 -11.71 -11.71 -14.93
N LYS A 139 -11.97 -12.83 -14.28
CA LYS A 139 -12.14 -14.15 -14.87
C LYS A 139 -13.31 -14.83 -14.22
N GLU A 140 -14.31 -15.18 -14.99
CA GLU A 140 -15.40 -16.00 -14.54
C GLU A 140 -14.91 -17.45 -14.36
N LEU A 141 -14.97 -17.99 -13.16
CA LEU A 141 -14.52 -19.34 -12.86
C LEU A 141 -15.62 -20.37 -13.05
N VAL A 142 -16.86 -20.01 -12.75
CA VAL A 142 -18.06 -20.84 -12.88
C VAL A 142 -19.16 -19.95 -13.46
N PRO A 143 -19.63 -20.22 -14.70
CA PRO A 143 -20.74 -19.48 -15.25
C PRO A 143 -22.01 -19.74 -14.45
N PRO A 144 -22.88 -18.72 -14.26
CA PRO A 144 -24.13 -18.89 -13.55
C PRO A 144 -25.08 -19.84 -14.32
N ALA A 145 -25.88 -20.63 -13.59
CA ALA A 145 -26.93 -21.43 -14.18
C ALA A 145 -28.12 -20.58 -14.67
N ASP A 146 -28.32 -19.42 -14.04
CA ASP A 146 -29.33 -18.42 -14.41
C ASP A 146 -28.63 -17.16 -14.88
N THR A 147 -28.97 -16.71 -16.08
CA THR A 147 -28.40 -15.51 -16.75
C THR A 147 -29.26 -14.25 -16.52
N THR A 148 -30.29 -14.33 -15.69
CA THR A 148 -31.13 -13.18 -15.34
C THR A 148 -30.30 -12.13 -14.61
N SER A 149 -30.23 -10.91 -15.17
CA SER A 149 -29.54 -9.80 -14.51
C SER A 149 -30.28 -9.35 -13.26
N PHE A 150 -29.54 -8.98 -12.22
CA PHE A 150 -30.13 -8.39 -11.04
C PHE A 150 -30.80 -7.04 -11.38
N PRO A 151 -32.00 -6.77 -10.84
CA PRO A 151 -32.56 -5.43 -10.89
C PRO A 151 -31.63 -4.41 -10.21
N THR A 152 -31.70 -3.15 -10.64
CA THR A 152 -31.11 -2.05 -9.89
C THR A 152 -31.66 -2.03 -8.46
N ASP A 153 -30.86 -1.63 -7.48
CA ASP A 153 -31.20 -1.61 -6.04
C ASP A 153 -31.36 -2.97 -5.37
N THR A 154 -30.83 -4.04 -5.98
CA THR A 154 -30.79 -5.37 -5.37
C THR A 154 -29.63 -5.49 -4.38
N SER A 155 -29.94 -6.00 -3.18
CA SER A 155 -28.89 -6.41 -2.23
C SER A 155 -28.41 -7.83 -2.56
N ILE A 156 -27.10 -7.99 -2.70
CA ILE A 156 -26.49 -9.31 -2.90
C ILE A 156 -25.63 -9.68 -1.69
N TYR A 157 -25.44 -10.96 -1.47
CA TYR A 157 -24.55 -11.49 -0.45
C TYR A 157 -23.38 -12.17 -1.15
N ILE A 158 -22.18 -11.81 -0.75
CA ILE A 158 -20.94 -12.30 -1.37
C ILE A 158 -20.02 -12.94 -0.34
N ASN A 159 -19.34 -14.01 -0.75
CA ASN A 159 -18.14 -14.50 -0.10
C ASN A 159 -16.92 -14.05 -0.91
N TYR A 160 -15.87 -13.64 -0.22
CA TYR A 160 -14.65 -13.21 -0.90
C TYR A 160 -13.39 -13.53 -0.09
N THR A 161 -12.25 -13.54 -0.76
CA THR A 161 -10.93 -13.50 -0.16
C THR A 161 -10.09 -12.49 -0.92
N GLY A 162 -9.69 -11.42 -0.22
CA GLY A 162 -8.83 -10.37 -0.75
C GLY A 162 -7.35 -10.73 -0.60
N ARG A 163 -6.59 -10.61 -1.69
CA ARG A 163 -5.14 -10.87 -1.73
C ARG A 163 -4.42 -9.70 -2.41
N LEU A 164 -3.23 -9.38 -1.89
CA LEU A 164 -2.29 -8.54 -2.63
C LEU A 164 -1.61 -9.37 -3.74
N LEU A 165 -1.02 -8.71 -4.74
CA LEU A 165 -0.32 -9.40 -5.83
C LEU A 165 0.86 -10.26 -5.37
N ASN A 166 1.41 -10.03 -4.17
CA ASN A 166 2.42 -10.88 -3.56
C ASN A 166 1.86 -12.11 -2.83
N GLY A 167 0.53 -12.36 -2.93
CA GLY A 167 -0.16 -13.49 -2.30
C GLY A 167 -0.60 -13.27 -0.85
N LEU A 168 -0.26 -12.12 -0.23
CA LEU A 168 -0.69 -11.80 1.13
C LEU A 168 -2.21 -11.67 1.19
N VAL A 169 -2.87 -12.53 1.98
CA VAL A 169 -4.31 -12.41 2.26
C VAL A 169 -4.51 -11.33 3.31
N PHE A 170 -5.29 -10.31 2.98
CA PHE A 170 -5.56 -9.20 3.88
C PHE A 170 -6.99 -9.18 4.41
N ASP A 171 -7.92 -9.87 3.75
CA ASP A 171 -9.30 -9.98 4.19
C ASP A 171 -10.02 -11.20 3.60
N THR A 172 -11.00 -11.77 4.33
CA THR A 172 -11.81 -12.90 3.86
C THR A 172 -13.09 -13.05 4.67
N THR A 173 -14.14 -13.58 4.04
CA THR A 173 -15.35 -14.04 4.71
C THR A 173 -15.29 -15.53 5.14
N ASP A 174 -14.22 -16.23 4.81
CA ASP A 174 -14.03 -17.64 5.18
C ASP A 174 -13.15 -17.77 6.43
N GLU A 175 -13.72 -18.32 7.50
CA GLU A 175 -13.04 -18.47 8.80
C GLU A 175 -11.78 -19.35 8.72
N ARG A 176 -11.81 -20.42 7.93
CA ARG A 176 -10.67 -21.33 7.76
C ARG A 176 -9.51 -20.61 7.06
N THR A 177 -9.82 -19.85 6.02
CA THR A 177 -8.85 -19.01 5.32
C THR A 177 -8.25 -17.98 6.27
N ALA A 178 -9.09 -17.32 7.07
CA ALA A 178 -8.62 -16.34 8.05
C ALA A 178 -7.63 -16.95 9.06
N LYS A 179 -7.93 -18.15 9.58
CA LYS A 179 -7.04 -18.88 10.50
C LYS A 179 -5.72 -19.29 9.82
N ASN A 180 -5.78 -19.78 8.59
CA ASN A 180 -4.61 -20.22 7.84
C ASN A 180 -3.65 -19.08 7.50
N HIS A 181 -4.16 -17.84 7.41
CA HIS A 181 -3.37 -16.65 7.07
C HIS A 181 -3.12 -15.71 8.26
N ASN A 182 -3.42 -16.15 9.50
CA ASN A 182 -3.20 -15.40 10.74
C ASN A 182 -3.93 -14.05 10.82
N ILE A 183 -5.06 -13.92 10.13
CA ILE A 183 -5.93 -12.73 10.16
C ILE A 183 -7.27 -13.00 10.87
N TYR A 184 -7.37 -14.14 11.57
CA TYR A 184 -8.58 -14.49 12.31
C TYR A 184 -8.80 -13.57 13.51
N SER A 185 -10.03 -13.12 13.67
CA SER A 185 -10.49 -12.39 14.85
C SER A 185 -11.78 -13.02 15.41
N SER A 186 -11.80 -13.31 16.69
CA SER A 186 -13.00 -13.84 17.37
C SER A 186 -14.15 -12.82 17.49
N SER A 187 -13.87 -11.54 17.27
CA SER A 187 -14.88 -10.46 17.27
C SER A 187 -15.57 -10.26 15.92
N ARG A 188 -15.12 -10.99 14.88
CA ARG A 188 -15.65 -10.88 13.52
C ARG A 188 -16.53 -12.07 13.17
N SER A 189 -17.67 -11.83 12.50
CA SER A 189 -18.46 -12.86 11.83
C SER A 189 -17.81 -13.23 10.49
N TYR A 190 -17.77 -14.53 10.19
CA TYR A 190 -17.28 -15.10 8.93
C TYR A 190 -18.46 -15.67 8.15
N GLU A 191 -19.25 -14.76 7.61
CA GLU A 191 -20.47 -15.02 6.85
C GLU A 191 -20.48 -14.17 5.59
N PRO A 192 -21.31 -14.53 4.58
CA PRO A 192 -21.48 -13.68 3.40
C PRO A 192 -21.86 -12.24 3.80
N VAL A 193 -21.15 -11.27 3.25
CA VAL A 193 -21.42 -9.84 3.49
C VAL A 193 -22.38 -9.28 2.44
N LYS A 194 -23.21 -8.31 2.90
CA LYS A 194 -24.19 -7.61 2.07
C LYS A 194 -23.55 -6.42 1.37
#